data_cebd81922fb7093bc67b04d79a900424
#
_entry.id   cebd81922fb7093bc67b04d79a900424
#
_cell.length_a   1.000
_cell.length_b   1.000
_cell.length_c   1.000
_cell.angle_alpha   90.00
_cell.angle_beta   90.00
_cell.angle_gamma   90.00
#
_symmetry.space_group_name_H-M   'P 1'
#
loop_
_entity.id
_entity.type
_entity.pdbx_description
1 polymer ?
#
loop_
_entity_poly.entity_id
_entity_poly.type
_entity_poly.pdbx_seq_one_letter_code
_entity_poly.pdbx_strand_id
1 'polypeptide(L)'
;MRPFAPGRGATIEPMNIERNVPLQPHNSFGIAARALQLVRLASADDLLALLADAGLAAQPKFVLGGGSNVVITGDIRQLTLKVEITGKRLVAETDKHWIVEAGAGEVWHELVAWTLQQGWPGLENLALVPGT
;
A
#
# COMPACT_ATOMS: atom_id res chain seq x y z
N MET A 1 8.97 3.62 22.70
CA MET A 1 8.60 3.00 21.44
C MET A 1 7.74 1.80 21.75
N ARG A 2 6.41 1.89 21.65
CA ARG A 2 5.54 0.73 21.84
C ARG A 2 5.42 0.00 20.51
N PRO A 3 5.73 -1.30 20.44
CA PRO A 3 5.50 -2.07 19.23
C PRO A 3 4.00 -2.09 18.93
N PHE A 4 3.68 -2.07 17.66
CA PHE A 4 2.34 -2.30 17.12
C PHE A 4 1.79 -3.59 17.74
N ALA A 5 0.77 -3.49 18.59
CA ALA A 5 0.17 -4.66 19.21
C ALA A 5 -0.70 -5.36 18.18
N PRO A 6 -0.49 -6.66 17.91
CA PRO A 6 -1.40 -7.41 17.06
C PRO A 6 -2.78 -7.48 17.73
N GLY A 7 -3.80 -7.12 16.96
CA GLY A 7 -5.20 -7.23 17.37
C GLY A 7 -5.52 -8.68 17.75
N ARG A 8 -6.29 -8.85 18.83
CA ARG A 8 -6.68 -10.16 19.37
C ARG A 8 -7.53 -10.94 18.35
N GLY A 9 -7.08 -12.15 18.03
CA GLY A 9 -7.97 -13.27 17.63
C GLY A 9 -8.85 -13.03 16.42
N ALA A 10 -8.29 -12.56 15.29
CA ALA A 10 -8.97 -12.66 14.02
C ALA A 10 -8.95 -14.13 13.59
N THR A 11 -10.12 -14.72 13.39
CA THR A 11 -10.26 -15.93 12.58
C THR A 11 -9.60 -15.60 11.24
N ILE A 12 -8.53 -16.33 10.88
CA ILE A 12 -7.85 -16.13 9.60
C ILE A 12 -8.84 -16.58 8.53
N GLU A 13 -9.60 -15.65 7.98
CA GLU A 13 -10.39 -15.89 6.78
C GLU A 13 -9.43 -16.26 5.65
N PRO A 14 -9.79 -17.25 4.79
CA PRO A 14 -8.93 -17.61 3.68
C PRO A 14 -8.69 -16.37 2.81
N MET A 15 -7.40 -16.07 2.54
CA MET A 15 -7.02 -14.92 1.75
C MET A 15 -7.68 -14.92 0.38
N ASN A 16 -8.37 -13.87 0.04
CA ASN A 16 -9.04 -13.73 -1.25
C ASN A 16 -8.02 -13.48 -2.36
N ILE A 17 -7.81 -14.47 -3.21
CA ILE A 17 -6.93 -14.36 -4.39
C ILE A 17 -7.80 -14.15 -5.63
N GLU A 18 -7.82 -12.92 -6.12
CA GLU A 18 -8.45 -12.58 -7.38
C GLU A 18 -7.62 -13.12 -8.56
N ARG A 19 -8.27 -13.59 -9.63
CA ARG A 19 -7.60 -14.17 -10.81
C ARG A 19 -7.89 -13.38 -12.07
N ASN A 20 -6.89 -13.26 -12.95
CA ASN A 20 -7.01 -12.59 -14.24
C ASN A 20 -7.55 -11.17 -14.15
N VAL A 21 -7.10 -10.41 -13.13
CA VAL A 21 -7.58 -9.06 -12.85
C VAL A 21 -7.03 -8.08 -13.88
N PRO A 22 -7.90 -7.29 -14.56
CA PRO A 22 -7.44 -6.23 -15.46
C PRO A 22 -6.65 -5.16 -14.70
N LEU A 23 -5.46 -4.81 -15.18
CA LEU A 23 -4.60 -3.79 -14.57
C LEU A 23 -4.72 -2.42 -15.24
N GLN A 24 -5.49 -2.28 -16.31
CA GLN A 24 -5.72 -1.01 -16.98
C GLN A 24 -6.21 0.10 -16.04
N PRO A 25 -7.16 -0.14 -15.11
CA PRO A 25 -7.56 0.88 -14.14
C PRO A 25 -6.56 1.09 -13.00
N HIS A 26 -5.51 0.29 -12.93
CA HIS A 26 -4.52 0.27 -11.86
C HIS A 26 -3.12 0.72 -12.31
N ASN A 27 -3.02 1.42 -13.45
CA ASN A 27 -1.80 2.07 -13.90
C ASN A 27 -2.12 3.36 -14.66
N SER A 28 -1.29 4.39 -14.45
CA SER A 28 -1.53 5.73 -15.01
C SER A 28 -1.40 5.79 -16.53
N PHE A 29 -0.72 4.83 -17.16
CA PHE A 29 -0.60 4.76 -18.60
C PHE A 29 -1.80 4.08 -19.29
N GLY A 30 -2.74 3.53 -18.50
CA GLY A 30 -3.91 2.82 -19.04
C GLY A 30 -3.56 1.58 -19.86
N ILE A 31 -2.40 0.97 -19.60
CA ILE A 31 -1.94 -0.22 -20.34
C ILE A 31 -2.84 -1.40 -20.02
N ALA A 32 -3.38 -2.02 -21.06
CA ALA A 32 -4.21 -3.21 -20.97
C ALA A 32 -3.34 -4.44 -20.73
N ALA A 33 -3.16 -4.81 -19.47
CA ALA A 33 -2.49 -6.03 -19.01
C ALA A 33 -3.32 -6.65 -17.89
N ARG A 34 -2.98 -7.85 -17.45
CA ARG A 34 -3.66 -8.57 -16.37
C ARG A 34 -2.67 -9.00 -15.30
N ALA A 35 -3.13 -9.04 -14.06
CA ALA A 35 -2.50 -9.82 -13.00
C ALA A 35 -3.12 -11.21 -13.01
N LEU A 36 -2.32 -12.27 -13.19
CA LEU A 36 -2.85 -13.65 -13.14
C LEU A 36 -3.36 -14.00 -11.73
N GLN A 37 -2.72 -13.46 -10.72
CA GLN A 37 -3.13 -13.55 -9.32
C GLN A 37 -2.93 -12.19 -8.66
N LEU A 38 -3.93 -11.70 -7.92
CA LEU A 38 -3.88 -10.45 -7.20
C LEU A 38 -4.46 -10.64 -5.81
N VAL A 39 -3.78 -10.11 -4.81
CA VAL A 39 -4.24 -9.98 -3.43
C VAL A 39 -4.28 -8.51 -3.06
N ARG A 40 -5.40 -8.07 -2.47
CA ARG A 40 -5.52 -6.72 -1.92
C ARG A 40 -5.06 -6.74 -0.47
N LEU A 41 -4.17 -5.83 -0.14
CA LEU A 41 -3.69 -5.63 1.23
C LEU A 41 -4.30 -4.33 1.75
N ALA A 42 -5.37 -4.44 2.53
CA ALA A 42 -6.06 -3.31 3.15
C ALA A 42 -5.54 -3.01 4.56
N SER A 43 -4.79 -3.94 5.14
CA SER A 43 -4.21 -3.82 6.48
C SER A 43 -2.84 -4.49 6.58
N ALA A 44 -2.10 -4.18 7.64
CA ALA A 44 -0.86 -4.89 7.96
C ALA A 44 -1.12 -6.36 8.32
N ASP A 45 -2.29 -6.67 8.89
CA ASP A 45 -2.68 -8.03 9.24
C ASP A 45 -2.89 -8.90 7.98
N ASP A 46 -3.40 -8.32 6.88
CA ASP A 46 -3.48 -9.02 5.59
C ASP A 46 -2.10 -9.45 5.08
N LEU A 47 -1.11 -8.56 5.22
CA LEU A 47 0.27 -8.88 4.84
C LEU A 47 0.84 -9.98 5.74
N LEU A 48 0.60 -9.93 7.04
CA LEU A 48 1.04 -10.96 7.98
C LEU A 48 0.37 -12.31 7.69
N ALA A 49 -0.92 -12.31 7.37
CA ALA A 49 -1.66 -13.52 6.99
C ALA A 49 -1.10 -14.12 5.68
N LEU A 50 -0.79 -13.27 4.68
CA LEU A 50 -0.16 -13.71 3.43
C LEU A 50 1.20 -14.36 3.69
N LEU A 51 2.01 -13.77 4.55
CA LEU A 51 3.35 -14.27 4.88
C LEU A 51 3.32 -15.53 5.74
N ALA A 52 2.24 -15.75 6.48
CA ALA A 52 2.03 -16.97 7.27
C ALA A 52 1.63 -18.17 6.40
N ASP A 53 1.07 -17.96 5.21
CA ASP A 53 0.82 -19.00 4.22
C ASP A 53 2.11 -19.34 3.47
N ALA A 54 2.67 -20.52 3.73
CA ALA A 54 3.95 -20.93 3.13
C ALA A 54 3.92 -20.96 1.60
N GLY A 55 2.77 -21.30 0.99
CA GLY A 55 2.58 -21.35 -0.45
C GLY A 55 2.59 -19.96 -1.09
N LEU A 56 1.92 -18.98 -0.45
CA LEU A 56 1.90 -17.60 -0.89
C LEU A 56 3.22 -16.90 -0.57
N ALA A 57 3.80 -17.16 0.60
CA ALA A 57 5.08 -16.58 1.01
C ALA A 57 6.22 -16.92 0.05
N ALA A 58 6.27 -18.15 -0.46
CA ALA A 58 7.31 -18.62 -1.37
C ALA A 58 7.20 -18.09 -2.81
N GLN A 59 6.03 -17.59 -3.23
CA GLN A 59 5.85 -17.09 -4.59
C GLN A 59 6.61 -15.78 -4.82
N PRO A 60 7.17 -15.55 -6.02
CA PRO A 60 7.63 -14.23 -6.42
C PRO A 60 6.50 -13.21 -6.38
N LYS A 61 6.79 -11.99 -5.89
CA LYS A 61 5.79 -10.95 -5.68
C LYS A 61 6.04 -9.75 -6.57
N PHE A 62 4.96 -9.14 -7.03
CA PHE A 62 4.94 -7.83 -7.66
C PHE A 62 4.11 -6.89 -6.80
N VAL A 63 4.75 -5.88 -6.22
CA VAL A 63 4.05 -4.90 -5.36
C VAL A 63 3.52 -3.76 -6.22
N LEU A 64 2.22 -3.48 -6.11
CA LEU A 64 1.52 -2.45 -6.86
C LEU A 64 0.79 -1.50 -5.91
N GLY A 65 1.22 -0.24 -5.88
CA GLY A 65 0.50 0.87 -5.24
C GLY A 65 -0.52 1.49 -6.20
N GLY A 66 -0.54 2.81 -6.35
CA GLY A 66 -1.40 3.53 -7.29
C GLY A 66 -1.10 3.28 -8.77
N GLY A 67 0.03 2.65 -9.09
CA GLY A 67 0.44 2.38 -10.46
C GLY A 67 0.89 3.60 -11.26
N SER A 68 1.29 4.67 -10.57
CA SER A 68 1.70 5.93 -11.18
C SER A 68 3.16 5.95 -11.66
N ASN A 69 3.98 5.01 -11.19
CA ASN A 69 5.41 4.92 -11.53
C ASN A 69 5.81 3.52 -12.01
N VAL A 70 4.92 2.87 -12.76
CA VAL A 70 5.18 1.55 -13.34
C VAL A 70 4.77 1.52 -14.81
N VAL A 71 5.59 0.88 -15.64
CA VAL A 71 5.25 0.55 -17.03
C VAL A 71 5.04 -0.95 -17.13
N ILE A 72 3.78 -1.36 -17.30
CA ILE A 72 3.39 -2.77 -17.37
C ILE A 72 3.46 -3.21 -18.83
N THR A 73 4.48 -3.96 -19.17
CA THR A 73 4.76 -4.37 -20.57
C THR A 73 4.04 -5.66 -20.99
N GLY A 74 3.30 -6.28 -20.10
CA GLY A 74 2.54 -7.51 -20.37
C GLY A 74 1.89 -8.05 -19.10
N ASP A 75 1.24 -9.20 -19.20
CA ASP A 75 0.58 -9.83 -18.06
C ASP A 75 1.56 -10.20 -16.95
N ILE A 76 1.18 -9.88 -15.71
CA ILE A 76 1.98 -10.13 -14.52
C ILE A 76 1.68 -11.54 -14.01
N ARG A 77 2.72 -12.38 -14.00
CA ARG A 77 2.63 -13.80 -13.55
C ARG A 77 2.92 -13.97 -12.07
N GLN A 78 3.69 -13.05 -11.50
CA GLN A 78 3.96 -13.00 -10.06
C GLN A 78 2.68 -12.73 -9.28
N LEU A 79 2.64 -13.14 -8.01
CA LEU A 79 1.57 -12.75 -7.10
C LEU A 79 1.58 -11.23 -6.94
N THR A 80 0.59 -10.56 -7.52
CA THR A 80 0.45 -9.11 -7.43
C THR A 80 -0.14 -8.74 -6.07
N LEU A 81 0.60 -7.94 -5.31
CA LEU A 81 0.14 -7.38 -4.04
C LEU A 81 -0.32 -5.95 -4.28
N LYS A 82 -1.64 -5.74 -4.33
CA LYS A 82 -2.23 -4.41 -4.43
C LYS A 82 -2.28 -3.79 -3.05
N VAL A 83 -1.43 -2.80 -2.80
CA VAL A 83 -1.35 -2.14 -1.49
C VAL A 83 -2.41 -1.04 -1.40
N GLU A 84 -3.33 -1.21 -0.44
CA GLU A 84 -4.46 -0.31 -0.18
C GLU A 84 -4.56 0.02 1.33
N ILE A 85 -3.45 -0.12 2.06
CA ILE A 85 -3.36 0.18 3.50
C ILE A 85 -3.44 1.70 3.68
N THR A 86 -4.55 2.20 4.19
CA THR A 86 -4.77 3.63 4.43
C THR A 86 -4.72 3.97 5.92
N GLY A 87 -4.74 5.25 6.22
CA GLY A 87 -4.70 5.82 7.56
C GLY A 87 -3.47 6.70 7.76
N LYS A 88 -3.66 7.82 8.42
CA LYS A 88 -2.60 8.79 8.73
C LYS A 88 -2.82 9.37 10.11
N ARG A 89 -1.74 9.47 10.89
CA ARG A 89 -1.81 9.97 12.26
C ARG A 89 -0.49 10.59 12.72
N LEU A 90 -0.56 11.52 13.66
CA LEU A 90 0.59 11.96 14.41
C LEU A 90 0.97 10.88 15.44
N VAL A 91 2.21 10.44 15.41
CA VAL A 91 2.76 9.43 16.33
C VAL A 91 3.47 10.10 17.50
N ALA A 92 4.22 11.16 17.22
CA ALA A 92 4.95 11.92 18.22
C ALA A 92 5.20 13.35 17.75
N GLU A 93 5.37 14.25 18.72
CA GLU A 93 5.79 15.64 18.51
C GLU A 93 7.00 15.91 19.39
N THR A 94 7.96 16.63 18.85
CA THR A 94 9.14 17.12 19.54
C THR A 94 9.30 18.61 19.27
N ASP A 95 10.23 19.27 19.94
CA ASP A 95 10.52 20.70 19.71
C ASP A 95 10.92 21.04 18.27
N LYS A 96 11.28 20.04 17.46
CA LYS A 96 11.81 20.22 16.10
C LYS A 96 11.11 19.44 15.02
N HIS A 97 10.30 18.43 15.37
CA HIS A 97 9.72 17.51 14.39
C HIS A 97 8.34 17.02 14.80
N TRP A 98 7.49 16.86 13.81
CA TRP A 98 6.28 16.04 13.88
C TRP A 98 6.58 14.69 13.24
N ILE A 99 6.31 13.61 13.95
CA ILE A 99 6.50 12.24 13.46
C ILE A 99 5.13 11.70 13.07
N VAL A 100 4.94 11.55 11.78
CA VAL A 100 3.68 11.11 11.17
C VAL A 100 3.83 9.66 10.69
N GLU A 101 2.83 8.85 10.96
CA GLU A 101 2.67 7.52 10.38
C GLU A 101 1.58 7.61 9.31
N ALA A 102 1.86 7.03 8.15
CA ALA A 102 0.90 6.92 7.06
C ALA A 102 0.90 5.50 6.50
N GLY A 103 -0.28 5.01 6.13
CA GLY A 103 -0.43 3.73 5.46
C GLY A 103 0.22 3.75 4.08
N ALA A 104 0.77 2.62 3.64
CA ALA A 104 1.49 2.53 2.36
C ALA A 104 0.57 2.66 1.12
N GLY A 105 -0.75 2.68 1.30
CA GLY A 105 -1.74 2.95 0.27
C GLY A 105 -2.27 4.39 0.26
N GLU A 106 -1.76 5.27 1.15
CA GLU A 106 -2.13 6.69 1.14
C GLU A 106 -1.59 7.37 -0.12
N VAL A 107 -2.41 8.22 -0.74
CA VAL A 107 -1.98 9.04 -1.88
C VAL A 107 -1.01 10.11 -1.36
N TRP A 108 0.21 10.12 -1.89
CA TRP A 108 1.29 10.99 -1.41
C TRP A 108 0.90 12.48 -1.39
N HIS A 109 0.29 12.98 -2.46
CA HIS A 109 -0.13 14.38 -2.53
C HIS A 109 -1.18 14.72 -1.45
N GLU A 110 -2.10 13.79 -1.16
CA GLU A 110 -3.11 14.00 -0.11
C GLU A 110 -2.48 13.96 1.29
N LEU A 111 -1.44 13.14 1.49
CA LEU A 111 -0.67 13.16 2.73
C LEU A 111 0.01 14.51 2.95
N VAL A 112 0.67 15.05 1.90
CA VAL A 112 1.31 16.38 1.97
C VAL A 112 0.27 17.47 2.27
N ALA A 113 -0.86 17.47 1.58
CA ALA A 113 -1.94 18.43 1.83
C ALA A 113 -2.47 18.33 3.27
N TRP A 114 -2.63 17.11 3.78
CA TRP A 114 -3.09 16.89 5.14
C TRP A 114 -2.09 17.39 6.18
N THR A 115 -0.78 17.17 6.03
CA THR A 115 0.23 17.71 6.97
C THR A 115 0.20 19.22 7.01
N LEU A 116 0.04 19.89 5.88
CA LEU A 116 -0.10 21.35 5.82
C LEU A 116 -1.37 21.85 6.51
N GLN A 117 -2.49 21.15 6.35
CA GLN A 117 -3.76 21.48 7.05
C GLN A 117 -3.64 21.36 8.57
N GLN A 118 -2.75 20.47 9.05
CA GLN A 118 -2.45 20.35 10.48
C GLN A 118 -1.46 21.42 10.97
N GLY A 119 -0.88 22.24 10.08
CA GLY A 119 0.15 23.19 10.42
C GLY A 119 1.54 22.59 10.56
N TRP A 120 1.81 21.45 9.94
CA TRP A 120 3.09 20.73 9.96
C TRP A 120 3.81 20.88 8.61
N PRO A 121 4.58 21.96 8.41
CA PRO A 121 5.35 22.17 7.17
C PRO A 121 6.53 21.19 7.06
N GLY A 122 7.09 21.09 5.85
CA GLY A 122 8.33 20.36 5.55
C GLY A 122 8.20 19.39 4.39
N LEU A 123 6.96 19.03 3.98
CA LEU A 123 6.70 18.15 2.83
C LEU A 123 6.19 18.90 1.59
N GLU A 124 5.95 20.21 1.67
CA GLU A 124 5.30 21.01 0.62
C GLU A 124 6.05 20.97 -0.70
N ASN A 125 7.38 20.94 -0.68
CA ASN A 125 8.21 20.85 -1.88
C ASN A 125 8.18 19.49 -2.57
N LEU A 126 7.60 18.48 -1.92
CA LEU A 126 7.41 17.13 -2.44
C LEU A 126 5.97 16.90 -2.92
N ALA A 127 5.14 17.94 -2.91
CA ALA A 127 3.79 17.87 -3.46
C ALA A 127 3.82 17.44 -4.94
N LEU A 128 2.80 16.69 -5.35
CA LEU A 128 2.66 16.17 -6.72
C LEU A 128 3.73 15.14 -7.16
N VAL A 129 4.62 14.71 -6.29
CA VAL A 129 5.42 13.52 -6.57
C VAL A 129 4.47 12.34 -6.73
N PRO A 130 4.51 11.61 -7.88
CA PRO A 130 3.59 10.50 -8.11
C PRO A 130 3.85 9.36 -7.13
N GLY A 131 2.76 8.79 -6.59
CA GLY A 131 2.87 7.58 -5.76
C GLY A 131 1.81 7.47 -4.67
N THR A 132 1.79 6.30 -4.12
CA THR A 132 1.13 5.95 -2.86
C THR A 132 2.17 5.45 -1.91
#